data_7ab2a6307dcd8fb7e28c6fdc740f88a7
#
_entry.id   7ab2a6307dcd8fb7e28c6fdc740f88a7
#
_cell.length_a   1.000
_cell.length_b   1.000
_cell.length_c   1.000
_cell.angle_alpha   90.00
_cell.angle_beta   90.00
_cell.angle_gamma   90.00
#
_symmetry.space_group_name_H-M   'P 1'
#
loop_
_entity.id
_entity.type
_entity.pdbx_description
1 polymer ?
#
loop_
_entity_poly.entity_id
_entity_poly.type
_entity_poly.pdbx_seq_one_letter_code
_entity_poly.pdbx_strand_id
1 'polypeptide(L)'
;VAVGLAAFAQRSRLLGVLLAAPLAAGLATAAHADLYDRRFDREHIAEVTEWLRQQSTPDDLILVDQKYPFGFYYQPYAVDAAQLAPAHTAPARYLFVDINTLDQQLNQWAGTARRVFWVQWFESDTDPRRAVHFLLNKYGRHSGEEWFQGYAIDWWELKPPTHFELAPALQPMTFSFDQAVQGVEVSLPQRRLAAGTPLAVALRWQRIPGGSVLRPLKARVALYDTNGNRLAQADERLLNDRHLAPAQWQPTDRPLGVYLLPIPEGQLPGRYAVRLLVYDAESLEPLNWVDALGAPAGIEPELGKIEIGE
;
A
#
# COMPACT_ATOMS: atom_id res chain seq x y z
N VAL A 1 -27.16 -5.42 35.59
CA VAL A 1 -28.05 -4.23 35.68
C VAL A 1 -29.50 -4.63 35.50
N ALA A 2 -29.93 -5.34 34.44
CA ALA A 2 -31.31 -5.70 34.19
C ALA A 2 -31.96 -6.53 35.33
N VAL A 3 -31.25 -7.53 35.88
CA VAL A 3 -31.73 -8.37 36.97
C VAL A 3 -31.92 -7.56 38.27
N GLY A 4 -31.04 -6.61 38.59
CA GLY A 4 -31.16 -5.73 39.74
C GLY A 4 -32.37 -4.79 39.63
N LEU A 5 -32.59 -4.18 38.45
CA LEU A 5 -33.76 -3.33 38.19
C LEU A 5 -35.09 -4.10 38.31
N ALA A 6 -35.15 -5.34 37.84
CA ALA A 6 -36.33 -6.19 37.97
C ALA A 6 -36.64 -6.52 39.43
N ALA A 7 -35.64 -6.81 40.28
CA ALA A 7 -35.83 -7.06 41.69
C ALA A 7 -36.33 -5.81 42.46
N PHE A 8 -35.85 -4.60 42.09
CA PHE A 8 -36.35 -3.35 42.67
C PHE A 8 -37.77 -3.01 42.23
N ALA A 9 -38.09 -3.24 40.93
CA ALA A 9 -39.45 -3.01 40.40
C ALA A 9 -40.50 -3.92 41.04
N GLN A 10 -40.13 -5.13 41.47
CA GLN A 10 -41.01 -6.05 42.23
C GLN A 10 -41.30 -5.53 43.63
N ARG A 11 -40.37 -4.76 44.24
CA ARG A 11 -40.51 -4.27 45.63
C ARG A 11 -41.20 -2.89 45.68
N SER A 12 -41.03 -2.05 44.68
CA SER A 12 -41.73 -0.77 44.52
C SER A 12 -41.65 -0.32 43.05
N ARG A 13 -42.84 -0.22 42.41
CA ARG A 13 -42.92 0.27 41.02
C ARG A 13 -42.34 1.67 40.82
N LEU A 14 -42.52 2.51 41.83
CA LEU A 14 -42.04 3.90 41.84
C LEU A 14 -40.50 3.99 41.85
N LEU A 15 -39.87 3.19 42.70
CA LEU A 15 -38.40 3.06 42.77
C LEU A 15 -37.82 2.45 41.49
N GLY A 16 -38.50 1.46 40.89
CA GLY A 16 -38.09 0.88 39.59
C GLY A 16 -38.09 1.93 38.47
N VAL A 17 -39.12 2.76 38.39
CA VAL A 17 -39.20 3.85 37.37
C VAL A 17 -38.16 4.93 37.64
N LEU A 18 -37.95 5.35 38.90
CA LEU A 18 -36.96 6.37 39.28
C LEU A 18 -35.53 5.95 38.93
N LEU A 19 -35.22 4.66 38.93
CA LEU A 19 -33.90 4.15 38.54
C LEU A 19 -33.81 3.86 37.04
N ALA A 20 -34.88 3.38 36.42
CA ALA A 20 -34.87 3.05 35.01
C ALA A 20 -34.90 4.28 34.10
N ALA A 21 -35.61 5.33 34.47
CA ALA A 21 -35.75 6.54 33.65
C ALA A 21 -34.40 7.27 33.40
N PRO A 22 -33.56 7.57 34.43
CA PRO A 22 -32.27 8.19 34.18
C PRO A 22 -31.29 7.26 33.42
N LEU A 23 -31.38 5.95 33.62
CA LEU A 23 -30.57 5.00 32.87
C LEU A 23 -30.97 4.97 31.38
N ALA A 24 -32.27 4.95 31.09
CA ALA A 24 -32.79 5.00 29.74
C ALA A 24 -32.47 6.33 29.06
N ALA A 25 -32.59 7.46 29.79
CA ALA A 25 -32.19 8.78 29.29
C ALA A 25 -30.70 8.85 29.02
N GLY A 26 -29.85 8.31 29.91
CA GLY A 26 -28.41 8.25 29.70
C GLY A 26 -28.02 7.38 28.49
N LEU A 27 -28.65 6.22 28.30
CA LEU A 27 -28.45 5.38 27.12
C LEU A 27 -28.92 6.06 25.84
N ALA A 28 -30.07 6.74 25.88
CA ALA A 28 -30.59 7.46 24.71
C ALA A 28 -29.68 8.65 24.32
N THR A 29 -29.18 9.40 25.31
CA THR A 29 -28.22 10.49 25.04
C THR A 29 -26.88 9.97 24.54
N ALA A 30 -26.37 8.88 25.09
CA ALA A 30 -25.14 8.25 24.61
C ALA A 30 -25.31 7.72 23.17
N ALA A 31 -26.41 7.03 22.88
CA ALA A 31 -26.72 6.54 21.54
C ALA A 31 -26.93 7.68 20.56
N HIS A 32 -27.57 8.77 20.98
CA HIS A 32 -27.71 9.98 20.13
C HIS A 32 -26.35 10.61 19.84
N ALA A 33 -25.47 10.72 20.84
CA ALA A 33 -24.13 11.23 20.66
C ALA A 33 -23.30 10.32 19.71
N ASP A 34 -23.34 9.00 19.91
CA ASP A 34 -22.63 8.03 19.06
C ASP A 34 -23.12 8.06 17.60
N LEU A 35 -24.42 8.38 17.36
CA LEU A 35 -25.01 8.39 16.02
C LEU A 35 -24.90 9.75 15.30
N TYR A 36 -24.81 10.86 16.04
CA TYR A 36 -24.96 12.21 15.45
C TYR A 36 -23.86 13.19 15.83
N ASP A 37 -23.03 12.90 16.84
CA ASP A 37 -21.91 13.78 17.21
C ASP A 37 -20.63 13.34 16.47
N ARG A 38 -20.21 14.17 15.54
CA ARG A 38 -19.00 13.91 14.72
C ARG A 38 -17.73 13.64 15.54
N ARG A 39 -17.67 14.02 16.80
CA ARG A 39 -16.54 13.70 17.69
C ARG A 39 -16.42 12.20 17.99
N PHE A 40 -17.49 11.43 17.77
CA PHE A 40 -17.51 9.97 17.94
C PHE A 40 -17.41 9.22 16.59
N ASP A 41 -17.37 9.95 15.47
CA ASP A 41 -17.10 9.35 14.17
C ASP A 41 -15.70 8.74 14.20
N ARG A 42 -15.64 7.43 13.96
CA ARG A 42 -14.36 6.71 13.92
C ARG A 42 -13.57 7.05 12.66
N GLU A 43 -14.25 7.47 11.62
CA GLU A 43 -13.70 7.63 10.28
C GLU A 43 -14.38 8.80 9.57
N HIS A 44 -13.57 9.68 8.99
CA HIS A 44 -14.06 10.90 8.34
C HIS A 44 -14.18 10.75 6.81
N ILE A 45 -14.73 9.64 6.32
CA ILE A 45 -14.89 9.39 4.87
C ILE A 45 -15.73 10.46 4.16
N ALA A 46 -16.73 11.02 4.84
CA ALA A 46 -17.54 12.13 4.29
C ALA A 46 -16.69 13.37 4.03
N GLU A 47 -15.77 13.71 4.94
CA GLU A 47 -14.86 14.86 4.79
C GLU A 47 -13.83 14.60 3.69
N VAL A 48 -13.29 13.36 3.62
CA VAL A 48 -12.41 12.89 2.54
C VAL A 48 -13.07 13.11 1.18
N THR A 49 -14.31 12.67 1.02
CA THR A 49 -15.02 12.78 -0.26
C THR A 49 -15.37 14.20 -0.61
N GLU A 50 -15.71 15.05 0.37
CA GLU A 50 -15.97 16.47 0.15
C GLU A 50 -14.70 17.21 -0.26
N TRP A 51 -13.57 16.95 0.40
CA TRP A 51 -12.27 17.50 0.03
C TRP A 51 -11.90 17.11 -1.41
N LEU A 52 -12.05 15.84 -1.77
CA LEU A 52 -11.77 15.37 -3.14
C LEU A 52 -12.67 16.01 -4.20
N ARG A 53 -13.95 16.28 -3.90
CA ARG A 53 -14.83 17.02 -4.83
C ARG A 53 -14.33 18.43 -5.09
N GLN A 54 -13.75 19.07 -4.08
CA GLN A 54 -13.23 20.44 -4.21
C GLN A 54 -11.87 20.47 -4.90
N GLN A 55 -11.03 19.45 -4.70
CA GLN A 55 -9.66 19.44 -5.20
C GLN A 55 -9.51 18.76 -6.57
N SER A 56 -10.36 17.79 -6.90
CA SER A 56 -10.24 17.02 -8.14
C SER A 56 -10.98 17.65 -9.33
N THR A 57 -10.54 17.30 -10.52
CA THR A 57 -11.11 17.72 -11.80
C THR A 57 -11.47 16.50 -12.66
N PRO A 58 -12.23 16.66 -13.76
CA PRO A 58 -12.52 15.54 -14.67
C PRO A 58 -11.31 14.85 -15.29
N ASP A 59 -10.15 15.55 -15.33
CA ASP A 59 -8.89 15.04 -15.86
C ASP A 59 -8.10 14.21 -14.83
N ASP A 60 -8.63 14.08 -13.61
CA ASP A 60 -7.99 13.34 -12.52
C ASP A 60 -8.59 11.94 -12.35
N LEU A 61 -7.86 11.07 -11.67
CA LEU A 61 -8.33 9.75 -11.24
C LEU A 61 -8.14 9.59 -9.73
N ILE A 62 -9.14 9.03 -9.07
CA ILE A 62 -9.07 8.70 -7.65
C ILE A 62 -8.98 7.18 -7.52
N LEU A 63 -7.91 6.69 -6.89
CA LEU A 63 -7.75 5.31 -6.48
C LEU A 63 -8.25 5.17 -5.05
N VAL A 64 -8.99 4.10 -4.77
CA VAL A 64 -9.53 3.84 -3.44
C VAL A 64 -9.29 2.39 -3.03
N ASP A 65 -9.03 2.16 -1.77
CA ASP A 65 -8.92 0.83 -1.18
C ASP A 65 -10.26 0.29 -0.64
N GLN A 66 -11.25 1.16 -0.47
CA GLN A 66 -12.60 0.80 -0.05
C GLN A 66 -13.66 1.30 -1.04
N LYS A 67 -14.21 0.37 -1.82
CA LYS A 67 -15.18 0.70 -2.86
C LYS A 67 -16.50 1.25 -2.31
N TYR A 68 -17.10 0.56 -1.35
CA TYR A 68 -18.48 0.85 -0.95
C TYR A 68 -18.62 2.08 -0.06
N PRO A 69 -17.84 2.24 1.04
CA PRO A 69 -17.94 3.45 1.83
C PRO A 69 -17.62 4.71 1.02
N PHE A 70 -16.53 4.67 0.24
CA PHE A 70 -16.15 5.79 -0.60
C PHE A 70 -17.22 6.13 -1.63
N GLY A 71 -17.71 5.15 -2.38
CA GLY A 71 -18.71 5.36 -3.43
C GLY A 71 -20.02 5.94 -2.89
N PHE A 72 -20.44 5.52 -1.71
CA PHE A 72 -21.65 6.04 -1.06
C PHE A 72 -21.58 7.55 -0.81
N TYR A 73 -20.46 8.04 -0.30
CA TYR A 73 -20.31 9.46 0.01
C TYR A 73 -19.87 10.30 -1.20
N TYR A 74 -19.02 9.75 -2.07
CA TYR A 74 -18.48 10.50 -3.20
C TYR A 74 -19.49 10.67 -4.34
N GLN A 75 -20.21 9.62 -4.68
CA GLN A 75 -21.25 9.61 -5.72
C GLN A 75 -22.51 8.93 -5.14
N PRO A 76 -23.37 9.67 -4.44
CA PRO A 76 -24.57 9.11 -3.86
C PRO A 76 -25.36 8.32 -4.90
N TYR A 77 -25.85 7.14 -4.53
CA TYR A 77 -26.70 6.34 -5.38
C TYR A 77 -27.96 7.16 -5.71
N ALA A 78 -28.05 7.66 -6.93
CA ALA A 78 -29.27 8.20 -7.43
C ALA A 78 -30.23 7.04 -7.68
N VAL A 79 -31.31 7.00 -6.94
CA VAL A 79 -32.44 6.11 -7.22
C VAL A 79 -33.07 6.48 -8.57
N ASP A 80 -32.84 7.74 -9.00
CA ASP A 80 -33.27 8.26 -10.29
C ASP A 80 -32.23 9.25 -10.82
N ALA A 81 -31.58 8.92 -11.95
CA ALA A 81 -30.55 9.77 -12.57
C ALA A 81 -31.07 11.18 -12.93
N ALA A 82 -32.39 11.37 -13.08
CA ALA A 82 -33.03 12.66 -13.32
C ALA A 82 -33.07 13.57 -12.08
N GLN A 83 -32.81 13.04 -10.88
CA GLN A 83 -32.84 13.80 -9.62
C GLN A 83 -31.46 14.25 -9.16
N LEU A 84 -30.38 13.87 -9.85
CA LEU A 84 -29.04 14.40 -9.57
C LEU A 84 -28.98 15.86 -9.99
N ALA A 85 -29.03 16.75 -9.00
CA ALA A 85 -28.71 18.15 -9.27
C ALA A 85 -27.28 18.24 -9.81
N PRO A 86 -26.98 19.15 -10.77
CA PRO A 86 -25.64 19.32 -11.34
C PRO A 86 -24.52 19.55 -10.28
N ALA A 87 -24.90 20.06 -9.11
CA ALA A 87 -23.99 20.27 -7.99
C ALA A 87 -23.48 19.00 -7.30
N HIS A 88 -24.02 17.83 -7.63
CA HIS A 88 -23.66 16.54 -7.04
C HIS A 88 -22.90 15.63 -8.01
N THR A 89 -22.55 16.15 -9.18
CA THR A 89 -21.74 15.38 -10.14
C THR A 89 -20.29 15.36 -9.64
N ALA A 90 -19.80 14.19 -9.31
CA ALA A 90 -18.41 14.00 -8.91
C ALA A 90 -17.47 14.45 -10.04
N PRO A 91 -16.48 15.33 -9.80
CA PRO A 91 -15.64 15.87 -10.87
C PRO A 91 -14.71 14.81 -11.46
N ALA A 92 -14.09 13.97 -10.64
CA ALA A 92 -13.16 12.92 -11.07
C ALA A 92 -13.78 11.54 -11.00
N ARG A 93 -13.32 10.64 -11.85
CA ARG A 93 -13.64 9.21 -11.78
C ARG A 93 -12.90 8.56 -10.62
N TYR A 94 -13.46 7.52 -10.03
CA TYR A 94 -12.76 6.72 -9.03
C TYR A 94 -12.70 5.26 -9.41
N LEU A 95 -11.67 4.57 -8.93
CA LEU A 95 -11.36 3.18 -9.20
C LEU A 95 -11.00 2.46 -7.90
N PHE A 96 -11.63 1.31 -7.66
CA PHE A 96 -11.18 0.39 -6.62
C PHE A 96 -9.94 -0.36 -7.09
N VAL A 97 -8.88 -0.30 -6.29
CA VAL A 97 -7.59 -0.88 -6.65
C VAL A 97 -7.60 -2.39 -6.49
N ASP A 98 -7.19 -3.09 -7.54
CA ASP A 98 -6.71 -4.48 -7.47
C ASP A 98 -5.20 -4.48 -7.72
N ILE A 99 -4.43 -4.65 -6.65
CA ILE A 99 -2.97 -4.55 -6.72
C ILE A 99 -2.29 -5.64 -7.56
N ASN A 100 -3.00 -6.74 -7.87
CA ASN A 100 -2.47 -7.81 -8.71
C ASN A 100 -2.52 -7.48 -10.21
N THR A 101 -3.40 -6.54 -10.59
CA THR A 101 -3.60 -6.07 -11.96
C THR A 101 -3.48 -4.55 -12.08
N LEU A 102 -2.82 -3.92 -11.12
CA LEU A 102 -2.77 -2.47 -10.96
C LEU A 102 -2.24 -1.73 -12.20
N ASP A 103 -1.16 -2.22 -12.81
CA ASP A 103 -0.60 -1.63 -14.03
C ASP A 103 -1.59 -1.67 -15.20
N GLN A 104 -2.33 -2.76 -15.36
CA GLN A 104 -3.39 -2.88 -16.37
C GLN A 104 -4.54 -1.91 -16.08
N GLN A 105 -4.97 -1.83 -14.82
CA GLN A 105 -6.00 -0.88 -14.40
C GLN A 105 -5.56 0.57 -14.65
N LEU A 106 -4.33 0.95 -14.28
CA LEU A 106 -3.82 2.28 -14.49
C LEU A 106 -3.68 2.61 -15.99
N ASN A 107 -3.23 1.67 -16.81
CA ASN A 107 -3.18 1.86 -18.27
C ASN A 107 -4.56 2.13 -18.87
N GLN A 108 -5.58 1.44 -18.38
CA GLN A 108 -6.96 1.63 -18.84
C GLN A 108 -7.56 2.96 -18.39
N TRP A 109 -7.24 3.41 -17.15
CA TRP A 109 -7.98 4.50 -16.50
C TRP A 109 -7.17 5.77 -16.30
N ALA A 110 -5.84 5.68 -16.12
CA ALA A 110 -4.97 6.79 -15.77
C ALA A 110 -4.01 7.22 -16.89
N GLY A 111 -3.99 6.52 -18.04
CA GLY A 111 -3.05 6.84 -19.12
C GLY A 111 -3.15 8.27 -19.66
N THR A 112 -4.31 8.92 -19.53
CA THR A 112 -4.57 10.31 -19.90
C THR A 112 -4.76 11.23 -18.69
N ALA A 113 -4.73 10.71 -17.48
CA ALA A 113 -4.94 11.50 -16.28
C ALA A 113 -3.77 12.45 -16.01
N ARG A 114 -4.06 13.66 -15.52
CA ARG A 114 -3.05 14.63 -15.09
C ARG A 114 -2.61 14.43 -13.67
N ARG A 115 -3.53 14.00 -12.80
CA ARG A 115 -3.23 13.66 -11.41
C ARG A 115 -3.93 12.36 -11.04
N VAL A 116 -3.30 11.65 -10.12
CA VAL A 116 -3.89 10.48 -9.47
C VAL A 116 -3.85 10.70 -7.98
N PHE A 117 -5.01 10.59 -7.34
CA PHE A 117 -5.17 10.59 -5.89
C PHE A 117 -5.26 9.16 -5.40
N TRP A 118 -4.58 8.83 -4.31
CA TRP A 118 -4.66 7.54 -3.62
C TRP A 118 -5.26 7.72 -2.24
N VAL A 119 -6.46 7.22 -2.03
CA VAL A 119 -7.18 7.26 -0.74
C VAL A 119 -6.95 5.96 -0.01
N GLN A 120 -6.30 6.05 1.14
CA GLN A 120 -5.93 4.90 1.97
C GLN A 120 -6.72 4.94 3.28
N TRP A 121 -7.31 3.82 3.66
CA TRP A 121 -7.92 3.62 4.96
C TRP A 121 -6.93 2.91 5.89
N PHE A 122 -6.69 3.47 7.08
CA PHE A 122 -5.63 2.97 7.97
C PHE A 122 -5.88 1.58 8.55
N GLU A 123 -7.15 1.17 8.66
CA GLU A 123 -7.48 -0.18 9.13
C GLU A 123 -7.40 -1.24 8.01
N SER A 124 -7.23 -0.81 6.75
CA SER A 124 -7.07 -1.69 5.60
C SER A 124 -5.61 -1.69 5.12
N ASP A 125 -5.04 -2.85 4.97
CA ASP A 125 -3.75 -3.03 4.30
C ASP A 125 -3.99 -3.62 2.91
N THR A 126 -4.66 -2.87 2.05
CA THR A 126 -5.02 -3.31 0.69
C THR A 126 -3.81 -3.35 -0.22
N ASP A 127 -2.78 -2.53 0.04
CA ASP A 127 -1.53 -2.51 -0.71
C ASP A 127 -0.30 -2.79 0.18
N PRO A 128 -0.22 -3.96 0.84
CA PRO A 128 0.89 -4.28 1.74
C PRO A 128 2.22 -4.48 1.00
N ARG A 129 2.19 -4.58 -0.34
CA ARG A 129 3.37 -4.65 -1.22
C ARG A 129 3.78 -3.29 -1.78
N ARG A 130 3.06 -2.21 -1.43
CA ARG A 130 3.27 -0.83 -1.88
C ARG A 130 3.34 -0.66 -3.40
N ALA A 131 2.58 -1.47 -4.14
CA ALA A 131 2.55 -1.45 -5.60
C ALA A 131 1.98 -0.13 -6.16
N VAL A 132 0.99 0.47 -5.48
CA VAL A 132 0.42 1.78 -5.86
C VAL A 132 1.48 2.86 -5.75
N HIS A 133 2.13 2.99 -4.59
CA HIS A 133 3.20 3.95 -4.38
C HIS A 133 4.38 3.72 -5.35
N PHE A 134 4.75 2.45 -5.58
CA PHE A 134 5.81 2.11 -6.52
C PHE A 134 5.51 2.64 -7.93
N LEU A 135 4.32 2.34 -8.47
CA LEU A 135 3.95 2.77 -9.83
C LEU A 135 3.81 4.28 -9.92
N LEU A 136 3.11 4.90 -8.97
CA LEU A 136 2.87 6.33 -9.04
C LEU A 136 4.16 7.15 -8.82
N ASN A 137 5.07 6.73 -7.95
CA ASN A 137 6.39 7.37 -7.81
C ASN A 137 7.33 7.10 -8.98
N LYS A 138 7.19 5.94 -9.67
CA LYS A 138 7.99 5.61 -10.85
C LYS A 138 7.63 6.47 -12.06
N TYR A 139 6.34 6.80 -12.24
CA TYR A 139 5.83 7.46 -13.43
C TYR A 139 5.32 8.87 -13.21
N GLY A 140 5.17 9.30 -11.97
CA GLY A 140 4.67 10.60 -11.59
C GLY A 140 5.55 11.29 -10.55
N ARG A 141 5.21 12.53 -10.24
CA ARG A 141 5.82 13.31 -9.17
C ARG A 141 4.84 13.40 -8.00
N HIS A 142 5.21 12.88 -6.84
CA HIS A 142 4.43 13.08 -5.61
C HIS A 142 4.29 14.58 -5.34
N SER A 143 3.06 15.05 -5.18
CA SER A 143 2.76 16.49 -5.16
C SER A 143 2.08 16.94 -3.88
N GLY A 144 1.71 16.00 -3.02
CA GLY A 144 1.21 16.32 -1.69
C GLY A 144 0.50 15.17 -1.01
N GLU A 145 0.15 15.43 0.24
CA GLU A 145 -0.61 14.52 1.11
C GLU A 145 -1.60 15.31 1.97
N GLU A 146 -2.70 14.69 2.35
CA GLU A 146 -3.70 15.22 3.29
C GLU A 146 -4.17 14.11 4.22
N TRP A 147 -4.38 14.45 5.49
CA TRP A 147 -4.68 13.50 6.55
C TRP A 147 -6.04 13.77 7.17
N PHE A 148 -6.84 12.73 7.29
CA PHE A 148 -8.14 12.72 7.94
C PHE A 148 -8.17 11.65 9.03
N GLN A 149 -9.13 11.74 9.94
CA GLN A 149 -9.29 10.65 10.90
C GLN A 149 -9.67 9.36 10.18
N GLY A 150 -8.79 8.36 10.26
CA GLY A 150 -8.93 7.06 9.61
C GLY A 150 -8.44 6.98 8.17
N TYR A 151 -8.07 8.09 7.52
CA TYR A 151 -7.66 8.12 6.11
C TYR A 151 -6.45 8.99 5.84
N ALA A 152 -5.68 8.62 4.82
CA ALA A 152 -4.71 9.49 4.15
C ALA A 152 -5.02 9.58 2.66
N ILE A 153 -4.72 10.73 2.08
CA ILE A 153 -4.78 10.96 0.64
C ILE A 153 -3.41 11.42 0.19
N ASP A 154 -2.78 10.65 -0.67
CA ASP A 154 -1.59 11.05 -1.42
C ASP A 154 -1.97 11.37 -2.85
N TRP A 155 -1.25 12.31 -3.51
CA TRP A 155 -1.48 12.53 -4.94
C TRP A 155 -0.21 12.80 -5.72
N TRP A 156 -0.26 12.38 -6.98
CA TRP A 156 0.84 12.48 -7.94
C TRP A 156 0.40 13.23 -9.19
N GLU A 157 1.27 14.07 -9.69
CA GLU A 157 1.16 14.66 -11.03
C GLU A 157 1.77 13.72 -12.06
N LEU A 158 1.04 13.44 -13.12
CA LEU A 158 1.47 12.64 -14.25
C LEU A 158 1.75 13.52 -15.48
N LYS A 159 2.55 12.99 -16.42
CA LYS A 159 2.77 13.61 -17.73
C LYS A 159 2.14 12.71 -18.81
N PRO A 160 0.84 12.91 -19.14
CA PRO A 160 0.18 12.07 -20.12
C PRO A 160 0.77 12.27 -21.54
N PRO A 161 0.79 11.24 -22.41
CA PRO A 161 0.30 9.89 -22.11
C PRO A 161 1.28 9.11 -21.21
N THR A 162 0.77 8.45 -20.16
CA THR A 162 1.57 7.63 -19.25
C THR A 162 1.25 6.15 -19.48
N HIS A 163 2.29 5.33 -19.61
CA HIS A 163 2.17 3.87 -19.68
C HIS A 163 2.79 3.25 -18.43
N PHE A 164 1.99 2.49 -17.68
CA PHE A 164 2.37 1.89 -16.40
C PHE A 164 2.79 0.44 -16.59
N GLU A 165 3.89 0.05 -15.98
CA GLU A 165 4.40 -1.30 -16.01
C GLU A 165 5.14 -1.60 -14.70
N LEU A 166 4.68 -2.62 -13.96
CA LEU A 166 5.27 -3.00 -12.67
C LEU A 166 6.70 -3.51 -12.84
N ALA A 167 6.92 -4.42 -13.78
CA ALA A 167 8.20 -5.10 -13.95
C ALA A 167 8.54 -5.30 -15.43
N PRO A 168 9.07 -4.26 -16.11
CA PRO A 168 9.51 -4.42 -17.48
C PRO A 168 10.73 -5.36 -17.56
N ALA A 169 10.75 -6.19 -18.59
CA ALA A 169 11.92 -7.00 -18.95
C ALA A 169 12.53 -7.83 -17.80
N LEU A 170 11.69 -8.62 -17.09
CA LEU A 170 12.18 -9.61 -16.15
C LEU A 170 13.18 -10.56 -16.81
N GLN A 171 14.34 -10.73 -16.19
CA GLN A 171 15.40 -11.63 -16.64
C GLN A 171 15.61 -12.76 -15.63
N PRO A 172 15.83 -14.00 -16.06
CA PRO A 172 16.14 -15.10 -15.17
C PRO A 172 17.35 -14.80 -14.30
N MET A 173 17.22 -15.02 -13.00
CA MET A 173 18.27 -14.90 -12.02
C MET A 173 17.94 -15.80 -10.83
N THR A 174 18.92 -16.45 -10.22
CA THR A 174 18.65 -17.34 -9.10
C THR A 174 19.53 -16.98 -7.93
N PHE A 175 18.89 -16.51 -6.84
CA PHE A 175 19.50 -16.33 -5.54
C PHE A 175 18.68 -17.08 -4.51
N SER A 176 19.28 -18.06 -3.85
CA SER A 176 18.64 -18.84 -2.78
C SER A 176 19.09 -18.34 -1.42
N PHE A 177 18.17 -18.25 -0.47
CA PHE A 177 18.43 -17.77 0.88
C PHE A 177 18.03 -18.84 1.90
N ASP A 178 19.02 -19.38 2.64
CA ASP A 178 18.88 -20.40 3.69
C ASP A 178 17.92 -21.56 3.35
N GLN A 179 17.86 -21.96 2.08
CA GLN A 179 16.90 -22.94 1.53
C GLN A 179 15.42 -22.59 1.83
N ALA A 180 15.14 -21.34 2.16
CA ALA A 180 13.80 -20.88 2.48
C ALA A 180 13.06 -20.32 1.26
N VAL A 181 13.64 -19.30 0.65
CA VAL A 181 13.10 -18.62 -0.53
C VAL A 181 14.20 -18.38 -1.56
N GLN A 182 13.78 -18.21 -2.81
CA GLN A 182 14.68 -17.81 -3.89
C GLN A 182 14.07 -16.70 -4.73
N GLY A 183 14.89 -15.76 -5.16
CA GLY A 183 14.60 -14.85 -6.25
C GLY A 183 14.90 -15.57 -7.57
N VAL A 184 13.90 -15.64 -8.46
CA VAL A 184 14.01 -16.41 -9.72
C VAL A 184 14.11 -15.55 -10.95
N GLU A 185 13.65 -14.29 -10.87
CA GLU A 185 13.75 -13.31 -11.94
C GLU A 185 13.97 -11.92 -11.35
N VAL A 186 14.66 -11.07 -12.07
CA VAL A 186 14.90 -9.66 -11.71
C VAL A 186 14.60 -8.74 -12.89
N SER A 187 13.97 -7.60 -12.59
CA SER A 187 13.91 -6.46 -13.48
C SER A 187 14.78 -5.34 -12.90
N LEU A 188 15.84 -5.01 -13.61
CA LEU A 188 16.72 -3.87 -13.36
C LEU A 188 16.93 -3.14 -14.69
N PRO A 189 15.88 -2.48 -15.23
CA PRO A 189 15.88 -1.97 -16.61
C PRO A 189 16.76 -0.74 -16.79
N GLN A 190 16.91 0.05 -15.73
CA GLN A 190 17.61 1.33 -15.78
C GLN A 190 19.09 1.12 -15.47
N ARG A 191 19.89 0.94 -16.50
CA ARG A 191 21.34 0.84 -16.37
C ARG A 191 22.04 2.19 -16.22
N ARG A 192 21.38 3.27 -16.66
CA ARG A 192 21.81 4.67 -16.50
C ARG A 192 20.66 5.49 -15.96
N LEU A 193 20.94 6.28 -14.94
CA LEU A 193 19.99 7.15 -14.26
C LEU A 193 20.60 8.55 -14.13
N ALA A 194 19.76 9.58 -14.21
CA ALA A 194 20.13 10.89 -13.72
C ALA A 194 20.01 10.94 -12.19
N ALA A 195 20.82 11.76 -11.54
CA ALA A 195 20.65 12.06 -10.12
C ALA A 195 19.23 12.59 -9.85
N GLY A 196 18.64 12.23 -8.72
CA GLY A 196 17.24 12.56 -8.40
C GLY A 196 16.19 11.62 -9.01
N THR A 197 16.57 10.77 -9.98
CA THR A 197 15.62 9.81 -10.56
C THR A 197 15.59 8.54 -9.70
N PRO A 198 14.42 8.08 -9.22
CA PRO A 198 14.36 6.87 -8.41
C PRO A 198 14.72 5.62 -9.23
N LEU A 199 15.46 4.71 -8.61
CA LEU A 199 15.78 3.40 -9.19
C LEU A 199 14.65 2.43 -8.88
N ALA A 200 13.98 1.92 -9.91
CA ALA A 200 12.96 0.88 -9.79
C ALA A 200 13.59 -0.51 -9.99
N VAL A 201 13.37 -1.41 -9.03
CA VAL A 201 13.78 -2.82 -9.09
C VAL A 201 12.57 -3.69 -8.81
N ALA A 202 12.42 -4.78 -9.55
CA ALA A 202 11.40 -5.78 -9.25
C ALA A 202 12.04 -7.18 -9.23
N LEU A 203 11.57 -8.00 -8.29
CA LEU A 203 12.05 -9.36 -8.06
C LEU A 203 10.89 -10.34 -8.01
N ARG A 204 10.96 -11.42 -8.79
CA ARG A 204 10.01 -12.51 -8.68
C ARG A 204 10.55 -13.54 -7.72
N TRP A 205 9.72 -13.91 -6.76
CA TRP A 205 10.08 -14.81 -5.68
C TRP A 205 9.45 -16.19 -5.84
N GLN A 206 10.04 -17.16 -5.21
CA GLN A 206 9.50 -18.52 -5.07
C GLN A 206 9.93 -19.11 -3.73
N ARG A 207 9.06 -19.89 -3.11
CA ARG A 207 9.44 -20.75 -2.00
C ARG A 207 10.24 -21.94 -2.50
N ILE A 208 11.32 -22.29 -1.79
CA ILE A 208 12.11 -23.50 -2.11
C ILE A 208 11.34 -24.73 -1.64
N PRO A 209 11.08 -25.72 -2.50
CA PRO A 209 10.42 -26.96 -2.11
C PRO A 209 11.19 -27.71 -1.01
N GLY A 210 10.49 -28.15 0.06
CA GLY A 210 11.11 -28.81 1.20
C GLY A 210 11.85 -27.88 2.16
N GLY A 211 11.97 -26.61 1.83
CA GLY A 211 12.59 -25.61 2.69
C GLY A 211 11.71 -25.23 3.88
N SER A 212 12.33 -24.94 5.00
CA SER A 212 11.65 -24.53 6.23
C SER A 212 11.62 -23.00 6.33
N VAL A 213 10.46 -22.38 6.15
CA VAL A 213 10.23 -20.94 6.41
C VAL A 213 9.18 -20.86 7.51
N LEU A 214 9.59 -20.53 8.71
CA LEU A 214 8.70 -20.42 9.86
C LEU A 214 8.40 -18.97 10.24
N ARG A 215 9.09 -18.00 9.63
CA ARG A 215 9.10 -16.58 10.03
C ARG A 215 8.66 -15.68 8.89
N PRO A 216 8.06 -14.51 9.19
CA PRO A 216 7.84 -13.48 8.18
C PRO A 216 9.20 -12.94 7.70
N LEU A 217 9.36 -12.78 6.40
CA LEU A 217 10.60 -12.30 5.79
C LEU A 217 10.40 -10.93 5.15
N LYS A 218 11.47 -10.14 5.17
CA LYS A 218 11.63 -8.94 4.36
C LYS A 218 12.80 -9.08 3.41
N ALA A 219 12.70 -8.39 2.29
CA ALA A 219 13.82 -8.21 1.39
C ALA A 219 14.14 -6.71 1.27
N ARG A 220 15.43 -6.41 1.35
CA ARG A 220 16.00 -5.09 1.12
C ARG A 220 16.73 -5.09 -0.21
N VAL A 221 16.40 -4.14 -1.07
CA VAL A 221 17.27 -3.77 -2.19
C VAL A 221 18.00 -2.48 -1.80
N ALA A 222 19.31 -2.45 -1.97
CA ALA A 222 20.13 -1.30 -1.60
C ALA A 222 21.15 -0.96 -2.67
N LEU A 223 21.49 0.33 -2.75
CA LEU A 223 22.48 0.89 -3.66
C LEU A 223 23.75 1.26 -2.89
N TYR A 224 24.89 0.80 -3.38
CA TYR A 224 26.22 1.03 -2.76
C TYR A 224 27.18 1.71 -3.72
N ASP A 225 27.98 2.62 -3.18
CA ASP A 225 29.13 3.20 -3.90
C ASP A 225 30.30 2.20 -4.00
N THR A 226 31.37 2.63 -4.65
CA THR A 226 32.62 1.84 -4.80
C THR A 226 33.38 1.64 -3.49
N ASN A 227 33.09 2.44 -2.48
CA ASN A 227 33.68 2.33 -1.15
C ASN A 227 32.88 1.43 -0.22
N GLY A 228 31.74 0.92 -0.67
CA GLY A 228 30.83 0.11 0.12
C GLY A 228 29.87 0.90 1.01
N ASN A 229 29.75 2.22 0.83
CA ASN A 229 28.76 3.02 1.54
C ASN A 229 27.39 2.84 0.89
N ARG A 230 26.38 2.59 1.72
CA ARG A 230 24.99 2.49 1.29
C ARG A 230 24.41 3.88 1.08
N LEU A 231 23.87 4.13 -0.12
CA LEU A 231 23.33 5.42 -0.53
C LEU A 231 21.80 5.48 -0.45
N ALA A 232 21.15 4.40 -0.83
CA ALA A 232 19.69 4.29 -0.84
C ALA A 232 19.28 2.85 -0.57
N GLN A 233 18.07 2.67 -0.06
CA GLN A 233 17.47 1.34 0.15
C GLN A 233 15.95 1.40 0.08
N ALA A 234 15.36 0.24 -0.22
CA ALA A 234 13.95 -0.04 -0.05
C ALA A 234 13.80 -1.42 0.61
N ASP A 235 12.97 -1.52 1.64
CA ASP A 235 12.73 -2.72 2.43
C ASP A 235 11.25 -3.10 2.34
N GLU A 236 10.93 -4.26 1.75
CA GLU A 236 9.56 -4.70 1.57
C GLU A 236 9.33 -6.10 2.15
N ARG A 237 8.11 -6.34 2.65
CA ARG A 237 7.69 -7.68 3.10
C ARG A 237 7.59 -8.61 1.92
N LEU A 238 8.03 -9.86 2.09
CA LEU A 238 7.80 -10.92 1.12
C LEU A 238 6.37 -11.45 1.29
N LEU A 239 5.47 -11.02 0.41
CA LEU A 239 4.07 -11.40 0.40
C LEU A 239 3.66 -11.91 -0.98
N ASN A 240 2.76 -12.92 -1.04
CA ASN A 240 2.17 -13.34 -2.30
C ASN A 240 0.93 -12.50 -2.66
N ASP A 241 0.26 -12.84 -3.76
CA ASP A 241 -0.92 -12.13 -4.26
C ASP A 241 -2.15 -12.23 -3.32
N ARG A 242 -2.10 -13.10 -2.33
CA ARG A 242 -3.09 -13.23 -1.25
C ARG A 242 -2.62 -12.58 0.05
N HIS A 243 -1.54 -11.78 0.01
CA HIS A 243 -0.90 -11.11 1.15
C HIS A 243 -0.38 -12.07 2.24
N LEU A 244 -0.06 -13.30 1.86
CA LEU A 244 0.45 -14.31 2.78
C LEU A 244 1.99 -14.32 2.77
N ALA A 245 2.59 -14.54 3.94
CA ALA A 245 4.04 -14.70 4.11
C ALA A 245 4.57 -16.01 3.51
N PRO A 246 5.89 -16.14 3.24
CA PRO A 246 6.48 -17.30 2.55
C PRO A 246 6.17 -18.65 3.18
N ALA A 247 5.95 -18.72 4.49
CA ALA A 247 5.53 -19.93 5.19
C ALA A 247 4.21 -20.52 4.64
N GLN A 248 3.34 -19.67 4.12
CA GLN A 248 2.00 -20.01 3.62
C GLN A 248 1.91 -20.05 2.07
N TRP A 249 3.03 -19.82 1.36
CA TRP A 249 3.04 -19.87 -0.10
C TRP A 249 2.83 -21.29 -0.62
N GLN A 250 2.05 -21.37 -1.68
CA GLN A 250 1.93 -22.60 -2.46
C GLN A 250 3.20 -22.77 -3.33
N PRO A 251 3.55 -24.00 -3.73
CA PRO A 251 4.69 -24.24 -4.62
C PRO A 251 4.61 -23.51 -5.98
N THR A 252 3.39 -23.15 -6.39
CA THR A 252 3.11 -22.43 -7.64
C THR A 252 3.13 -20.92 -7.49
N ASP A 253 3.14 -20.40 -6.26
CA ASP A 253 3.17 -18.95 -6.03
C ASP A 253 4.47 -18.35 -6.58
N ARG A 254 4.32 -17.27 -7.33
CA ARG A 254 5.41 -16.51 -7.96
C ARG A 254 5.23 -15.01 -7.72
N PRO A 255 5.19 -14.58 -6.45
CA PRO A 255 4.93 -13.18 -6.13
C PRO A 255 6.00 -12.26 -6.69
N LEU A 256 5.56 -11.07 -7.10
CA LEU A 256 6.40 -9.97 -7.52
C LEU A 256 6.59 -9.00 -6.37
N GLY A 257 7.83 -8.86 -5.89
CA GLY A 257 8.24 -7.77 -4.99
C GLY A 257 8.73 -6.59 -5.81
N VAL A 258 8.36 -5.38 -5.42
CA VAL A 258 8.77 -4.13 -6.09
C VAL A 258 9.48 -3.23 -5.09
N TYR A 259 10.56 -2.59 -5.54
CA TYR A 259 11.44 -1.77 -4.69
C TYR A 259 11.75 -0.48 -5.43
N LEU A 260 11.48 0.66 -4.80
CA LEU A 260 11.79 1.97 -5.34
C LEU A 260 12.82 2.66 -4.43
N LEU A 261 14.03 2.84 -4.95
CA LEU A 261 15.14 3.45 -4.22
C LEU A 261 15.23 4.93 -4.58
N PRO A 262 15.04 5.85 -3.63
CA PRO A 262 15.21 7.27 -3.88
C PRO A 262 16.70 7.58 -4.09
N ILE A 263 17.05 8.13 -5.26
CA ILE A 263 18.40 8.59 -5.53
C ILE A 263 18.48 10.09 -5.21
N PRO A 264 19.39 10.53 -4.35
CA PRO A 264 19.53 11.96 -4.04
C PRO A 264 19.84 12.80 -5.29
N GLU A 265 19.29 14.01 -5.40
CA GLU A 265 19.57 14.93 -6.51
C GLU A 265 21.06 15.32 -6.62
N GLY A 266 21.76 15.39 -5.47
CA GLY A 266 23.18 15.69 -5.41
C GLY A 266 24.10 14.47 -5.53
N GLN A 267 23.59 13.32 -5.97
CA GLN A 267 24.39 12.11 -6.09
C GLN A 267 25.46 12.26 -7.18
N LEU A 268 26.72 11.98 -6.82
CA LEU A 268 27.84 12.09 -7.75
C LEU A 268 27.71 11.09 -8.91
N PRO A 269 28.12 11.49 -10.13
CA PRO A 269 28.24 10.55 -11.24
C PRO A 269 29.20 9.40 -10.93
N GLY A 270 28.83 8.17 -11.32
CA GLY A 270 29.65 7.00 -11.08
C GLY A 270 28.92 5.68 -11.23
N ARG A 271 29.64 4.61 -10.91
CA ARG A 271 29.10 3.24 -10.91
C ARG A 271 28.71 2.81 -9.51
N TYR A 272 27.56 2.20 -9.39
CA TYR A 272 26.96 1.81 -8.14
C TYR A 272 26.48 0.36 -8.21
N ALA A 273 26.71 -0.40 -7.13
CA ALA A 273 26.25 -1.78 -7.02
C ALA A 273 24.87 -1.83 -6.41
N VAL A 274 23.96 -2.58 -7.03
CA VAL A 274 22.64 -2.91 -6.48
C VAL A 274 22.73 -4.26 -5.81
N ARG A 275 22.43 -4.33 -4.51
CA ARG A 275 22.52 -5.57 -3.72
C ARG A 275 21.17 -5.92 -3.09
N LEU A 276 21.00 -7.20 -2.81
CA LEU A 276 19.80 -7.78 -2.21
C LEU A 276 20.14 -8.41 -0.86
N LEU A 277 19.37 -8.12 0.17
CA LEU A 277 19.41 -8.79 1.47
C LEU A 277 18.03 -9.36 1.77
N VAL A 278 17.97 -10.60 2.24
CA VAL A 278 16.74 -11.16 2.84
C VAL A 278 16.98 -11.37 4.33
N TYR A 279 16.02 -11.00 5.15
CA TYR A 279 16.14 -11.08 6.60
C TYR A 279 14.79 -11.37 7.27
N ASP A 280 14.86 -11.88 8.48
CA ASP A 280 13.70 -12.06 9.36
C ASP A 280 13.12 -10.71 9.74
N ALA A 281 11.81 -10.54 9.54
CA ALA A 281 11.14 -9.27 9.76
C ALA A 281 11.02 -8.87 11.24
N GLU A 282 11.16 -9.83 12.17
CA GLU A 282 11.03 -9.64 13.62
C GLU A 282 12.39 -9.52 14.31
N SER A 283 13.30 -10.48 14.06
CA SER A 283 14.63 -10.48 14.70
C SER A 283 15.65 -9.60 13.97
N LEU A 284 15.37 -9.23 12.72
CA LEU A 284 16.26 -8.53 11.79
C LEU A 284 17.53 -9.32 11.43
N GLU A 285 17.58 -10.61 11.75
CA GLU A 285 18.69 -11.49 11.38
C GLU A 285 18.70 -11.75 9.88
N PRO A 286 19.85 -11.54 9.19
CA PRO A 286 19.94 -11.81 7.77
C PRO A 286 19.95 -13.33 7.49
N LEU A 287 19.36 -13.72 6.37
CA LEU A 287 19.51 -15.06 5.81
C LEU A 287 20.78 -15.14 4.98
N ASN A 288 21.46 -16.30 5.01
CA ASN A 288 22.61 -16.52 4.15
C ASN A 288 22.17 -16.74 2.70
N TRP A 289 22.78 -16.02 1.79
CA TRP A 289 22.73 -16.37 0.39
C TRP A 289 23.60 -17.60 0.16
N VAL A 290 23.08 -18.57 -0.57
CA VAL A 290 23.80 -19.78 -0.96
C VAL A 290 24.13 -19.76 -2.45
N ASP A 291 25.28 -20.26 -2.81
CA ASP A 291 25.73 -20.39 -4.20
C ASP A 291 25.01 -21.55 -4.92
N ALA A 292 25.37 -21.79 -6.17
CA ALA A 292 24.80 -22.84 -6.99
C ALA A 292 25.07 -24.28 -6.45
N LEU A 293 26.07 -24.44 -5.56
CA LEU A 293 26.41 -25.69 -4.89
C LEU A 293 25.72 -25.83 -3.53
N GLY A 294 24.98 -24.81 -3.08
CA GLY A 294 24.30 -24.77 -1.79
C GLY A 294 25.20 -24.37 -0.62
N ALA A 295 26.41 -23.85 -0.87
CA ALA A 295 27.30 -23.36 0.15
C ALA A 295 27.01 -21.89 0.49
N PRO A 296 27.09 -21.48 1.79
CA PRO A 296 26.97 -20.08 2.17
C PRO A 296 28.01 -19.21 1.46
N ALA A 297 27.56 -18.20 0.72
CA ALA A 297 28.41 -17.30 -0.07
C ALA A 297 28.34 -15.84 0.43
N GLY A 298 27.61 -15.58 1.51
CA GLY A 298 27.43 -14.27 2.13
C GLY A 298 25.98 -13.99 2.45
N ILE A 299 25.65 -12.71 2.67
CA ILE A 299 24.29 -12.29 3.00
C ILE A 299 23.69 -11.34 1.96
N GLU A 300 24.53 -10.64 1.17
CA GLU A 300 24.11 -9.61 0.22
C GLU A 300 24.66 -9.88 -1.19
N PRO A 301 23.99 -10.74 -2.03
CA PRO A 301 24.38 -10.91 -3.42
C PRO A 301 24.17 -9.62 -4.23
N GLU A 302 25.03 -9.39 -5.23
CA GLU A 302 24.90 -8.31 -6.18
C GLU A 302 23.88 -8.66 -7.28
N LEU A 303 22.82 -7.86 -7.41
CA LEU A 303 21.82 -7.98 -8.50
C LEU A 303 22.35 -7.42 -9.83
N GLY A 304 23.26 -6.46 -9.76
CA GLY A 304 23.82 -5.79 -10.91
C GLY A 304 24.41 -4.43 -10.56
N LYS A 305 24.84 -3.72 -11.62
CA LYS A 305 25.41 -2.38 -11.50
C LYS A 305 24.63 -1.39 -12.34
N ILE A 306 24.50 -0.18 -11.82
CA ILE A 306 23.94 0.97 -12.51
C ILE A 306 24.99 2.08 -12.60
N GLU A 307 24.79 2.98 -13.54
CA GLU A 307 25.59 4.20 -13.71
C GLU A 307 24.69 5.40 -13.43
N ILE A 308 25.11 6.28 -12.52
CA ILE A 308 24.47 7.57 -12.31
C ILE A 308 25.28 8.59 -13.09
N GLY A 309 24.60 9.33 -13.97
CA GLY A 309 25.18 10.39 -14.78
C GLY A 309 24.64 11.76 -14.37
N GLU A 310 25.09 12.80 -15.05
CA GLU A 310 24.57 14.15 -14.94
C GLU A 310 23.16 14.26 -15.52
#